data_814a0b206f9ef8121d0f498d8ea46fb7
#
_entry.id   814a0b206f9ef8121d0f498d8ea46fb7
#
_cell.length_a   1.000
_cell.length_b   1.000
_cell.length_c   1.000
_cell.angle_alpha   90.00
_cell.angle_beta   90.00
_cell.angle_gamma   90.00
#
_symmetry.space_group_name_H-M   'P 1'
#
loop_
_entity.id
_entity.type
_entity.pdbx_description
1 polymer ?
#
loop_
_entity_poly.entity_id
_entity_poly.type
_entity_poly.pdbx_seq_one_letter_code
_entity_poly.pdbx_strand_id
1 'polypeptide(L)'
;NLFFRVVTRKGGKETDNSVLNYVKKHEDESGIIYCATKKNVDKMYELLRQYGIEAGHYHAGLSLEERKKNQDDFTYDRIRVMVATNAFGMGIDKSNVRYVLHYNMPQSIEYYYQEAGRAGRDGEEAECVLFFSKQDIMINKRLLEYKSTESIESDPQVRRNDYQKLNRMIDYCETQQC
;
A
#
# COMPACT_ATOMS: atom_id res chain seq x y z
N ASN A 1 -18.33 -7.03 -2.12
CA ASN A 1 -17.35 -8.11 -2.01
C ASN A 1 -16.01 -7.66 -1.39
N LEU A 2 -15.84 -6.37 -1.02
CA LEU A 2 -14.66 -5.86 -0.33
C LEU A 2 -14.96 -5.64 1.15
N PHE A 3 -14.13 -6.19 2.03
CA PHE A 3 -14.22 -6.00 3.47
C PHE A 3 -13.08 -5.09 3.93
N PHE A 4 -13.43 -3.91 4.48
CA PHE A 4 -12.46 -2.93 4.94
C PHE A 4 -12.24 -3.03 6.44
N ARG A 5 -10.98 -3.01 6.84
CA ARG A 5 -10.59 -3.03 8.26
C ARG A 5 -9.38 -2.13 8.50
N VAL A 6 -9.46 -1.31 9.55
CA VAL A 6 -8.32 -0.52 10.05
C VAL A 6 -7.81 -1.16 11.33
N VAL A 7 -6.50 -1.36 11.42
CA VAL A 7 -5.83 -1.99 12.56
C VAL A 7 -4.73 -1.06 13.05
N THR A 8 -4.88 -0.56 14.26
CA THR A 8 -3.88 0.34 14.87
C THR A 8 -2.63 -0.42 15.28
N ARG A 9 -1.46 0.18 15.02
CA ARG A 9 -0.14 -0.32 15.39
C ARG A 9 0.68 0.76 16.07
N LYS A 10 1.55 0.34 17.00
CA LYS A 10 2.42 1.26 17.75
C LYS A 10 3.68 1.66 16.98
N GLY A 11 4.07 0.90 15.98
CA GLY A 11 5.26 1.19 15.18
C GLY A 11 5.59 0.15 14.13
N GLY A 12 6.67 0.39 13.39
CA GLY A 12 7.04 -0.40 12.21
C GLY A 12 7.27 -1.88 12.48
N LYS A 13 7.92 -2.25 13.61
CA LYS A 13 8.15 -3.67 13.94
C LYS A 13 6.84 -4.45 14.18
N GLU A 14 5.86 -3.82 14.83
CA GLU A 14 4.55 -4.42 15.03
C GLU A 14 3.80 -4.55 13.70
N THR A 15 3.93 -3.56 12.81
CA THR A 15 3.37 -3.60 11.46
C THR A 15 4.04 -4.70 10.63
N ASP A 16 5.37 -4.81 10.66
CA ASP A 16 6.12 -5.87 9.96
C ASP A 16 5.59 -7.26 10.34
N ASN A 17 5.47 -7.52 11.64
CA ASN A 17 4.99 -8.80 12.15
C ASN A 17 3.52 -9.05 11.75
N SER A 18 2.69 -8.01 11.78
CA SER A 18 1.28 -8.13 11.44
C SER A 18 1.07 -8.45 9.97
N VAL A 19 1.80 -7.77 9.09
CA VAL A 19 1.76 -8.03 7.65
C VAL A 19 2.29 -9.44 7.34
N LEU A 20 3.43 -9.81 7.92
CA LEU A 20 4.02 -11.15 7.73
C LEU A 20 3.06 -12.25 8.18
N ASN A 21 2.45 -12.11 9.36
CA ASN A 21 1.50 -13.09 9.88
C ASN A 21 0.23 -13.17 9.02
N TYR A 22 -0.23 -12.04 8.50
CA TYR A 22 -1.36 -12.02 7.58
C TYR A 22 -1.05 -12.80 6.29
N VAL A 23 0.06 -12.49 5.64
CA VAL A 23 0.48 -13.15 4.40
C VAL A 23 0.67 -14.67 4.60
N LYS A 24 1.26 -15.10 5.73
CA LYS A 24 1.40 -16.53 6.06
C LYS A 24 0.07 -17.26 6.22
N LYS A 25 -0.95 -16.59 6.74
CA LYS A 25 -2.29 -17.19 6.87
C LYS A 25 -3.01 -17.30 5.53
N HIS A 26 -2.61 -16.51 4.55
CA HIS A 26 -3.19 -16.42 3.22
C HIS A 26 -2.18 -16.87 2.14
N GLU A 27 -1.40 -17.91 2.44
CA GLU A 27 -0.28 -18.37 1.59
C GLU A 27 -0.70 -18.82 0.18
N ASP A 28 -1.94 -19.27 0.02
CA ASP A 28 -2.50 -19.68 -1.27
C ASP A 28 -3.19 -18.55 -2.06
N GLU A 29 -3.23 -17.34 -1.49
CA GLU A 29 -3.94 -16.20 -2.06
C GLU A 29 -3.01 -15.16 -2.65
N SER A 30 -3.45 -14.50 -3.72
CA SER A 30 -2.74 -13.37 -4.30
C SER A 30 -3.09 -12.07 -3.59
N GLY A 31 -2.06 -11.27 -3.26
CA GLY A 31 -2.26 -10.01 -2.57
C GLY A 31 -1.25 -8.92 -2.91
N ILE A 32 -1.64 -7.69 -2.59
CA ILE A 32 -0.81 -6.50 -2.79
C ILE A 32 -0.57 -5.83 -1.43
N ILE A 33 0.68 -5.43 -1.17
CA ILE A 33 1.06 -4.67 0.03
C ILE A 33 1.54 -3.29 -0.42
N TYR A 34 0.78 -2.25 -0.09
CA TYR A 34 1.14 -0.87 -0.39
C TYR A 34 1.94 -0.25 0.75
N CYS A 35 3.08 0.36 0.41
CA CYS A 35 3.94 1.09 1.31
C CYS A 35 4.10 2.55 0.84
N ALA A 36 4.22 3.49 1.78
CA ALA A 36 4.38 4.91 1.46
C ALA A 36 5.74 5.26 0.84
N THR A 37 6.78 4.48 1.12
CA THR A 37 8.16 4.77 0.71
C THR A 37 8.83 3.57 0.04
N LYS A 38 9.78 3.84 -0.88
CA LYS A 38 10.63 2.82 -1.50
C LYS A 38 11.36 1.97 -0.45
N LYS A 39 11.88 2.61 0.60
CA LYS A 39 12.58 1.94 1.70
C LYS A 39 11.69 0.92 2.42
N ASN A 40 10.42 1.22 2.64
CA ASN A 40 9.48 0.29 3.27
C ASN A 40 9.11 -0.85 2.31
N VAL A 41 9.03 -0.58 1.01
CA VAL A 41 8.83 -1.62 -0.01
C VAL A 41 9.98 -2.62 0.02
N ASP A 42 11.23 -2.14 -0.07
CA ASP A 42 12.41 -3.02 -0.09
C ASP A 42 12.54 -3.81 1.21
N LYS A 43 12.34 -3.15 2.36
CA LYS A 43 12.38 -3.79 3.67
C LYS A 43 11.34 -4.91 3.79
N MET A 44 10.10 -4.66 3.40
CA MET A 44 9.02 -5.65 3.48
C MET A 44 9.25 -6.80 2.48
N TYR A 45 9.68 -6.50 1.27
CA TYR A 45 10.07 -7.48 0.27
C TYR A 45 11.14 -8.44 0.79
N GLU A 46 12.23 -7.90 1.36
CA GLU A 46 13.30 -8.70 1.95
C GLU A 46 12.81 -9.54 3.13
N LEU A 47 11.94 -8.97 3.99
CA LEU A 47 11.35 -9.69 5.11
C LEU A 47 10.55 -10.90 4.64
N LEU A 48 9.69 -10.74 3.64
CA LEU A 48 8.90 -11.84 3.08
C LEU A 48 9.79 -12.95 2.52
N ARG A 49 10.84 -12.57 1.79
CA ARG A 49 11.81 -13.52 1.22
C ARG A 49 12.58 -14.29 2.29
N GLN A 50 12.99 -13.64 3.38
CA GLN A 50 13.65 -14.30 4.50
C GLN A 50 12.79 -15.42 5.13
N TYR A 51 11.48 -15.29 5.03
CA TYR A 51 10.54 -16.31 5.48
C TYR A 51 10.07 -17.27 4.38
N GLY A 52 10.75 -17.29 3.23
CA GLY A 52 10.45 -18.21 2.13
C GLY A 52 9.19 -17.88 1.32
N ILE A 53 8.67 -16.65 1.46
CA ILE A 53 7.48 -16.21 0.71
C ILE A 53 7.94 -15.63 -0.63
N GLU A 54 7.43 -16.18 -1.73
CA GLU A 54 7.67 -15.68 -3.08
C GLU A 54 6.92 -14.36 -3.30
N ALA A 55 7.67 -13.28 -3.34
CA ALA A 55 7.15 -11.92 -3.52
C ALA A 55 7.92 -11.17 -4.59
N GLY A 56 7.26 -10.21 -5.20
CA GLY A 56 7.87 -9.17 -6.03
C GLY A 56 7.83 -7.82 -5.35
N HIS A 57 8.60 -6.87 -5.86
CA HIS A 57 8.56 -5.49 -5.40
C HIS A 57 8.44 -4.52 -6.58
N TYR A 58 7.82 -3.36 -6.34
CA TYR A 58 7.59 -2.37 -7.38
C TYR A 58 7.61 -0.94 -6.84
N HIS A 59 8.56 -0.14 -7.31
CA HIS A 59 8.64 1.29 -7.06
C HIS A 59 9.47 2.01 -8.14
N ALA A 60 9.37 3.32 -8.20
CA ALA A 60 10.05 4.13 -9.22
C ALA A 60 11.59 4.11 -9.16
N GLY A 61 12.19 3.55 -8.11
CA GLY A 61 13.65 3.36 -7.99
C GLY A 61 14.19 2.14 -8.72
N LEU A 62 13.33 1.19 -9.11
CA LEU A 62 13.71 0.02 -9.88
C LEU A 62 13.86 0.37 -11.36
N SER A 63 14.69 -0.39 -12.08
CA SER A 63 14.77 -0.31 -13.53
C SER A 63 13.44 -0.65 -14.20
N LEU A 64 13.25 -0.18 -15.43
CA LEU A 64 12.04 -0.50 -16.21
C LEU A 64 11.89 -2.02 -16.41
N GLU A 65 13.00 -2.70 -16.63
CA GLU A 65 13.07 -4.14 -16.85
C GLU A 65 12.65 -4.92 -15.59
N GLU A 66 13.17 -4.56 -14.42
CA GLU A 66 12.79 -5.17 -13.14
C GLU A 66 11.31 -4.93 -12.83
N ARG A 67 10.81 -3.71 -13.04
CA ARG A 67 9.39 -3.41 -12.84
C ARG A 67 8.50 -4.25 -13.75
N LYS A 68 8.85 -4.37 -15.03
CA LYS A 68 8.09 -5.18 -15.99
C LYS A 68 8.12 -6.64 -15.58
N LYS A 69 9.30 -7.19 -15.26
CA LYS A 69 9.44 -8.59 -14.83
C LYS A 69 8.58 -8.89 -13.60
N ASN A 70 8.68 -8.08 -12.54
CA ASN A 70 7.91 -8.28 -11.32
C ASN A 70 6.39 -8.17 -11.57
N GLN A 71 5.98 -7.22 -12.41
CA GLN A 71 4.58 -7.08 -12.81
C GLN A 71 4.06 -8.29 -13.58
N ASP A 72 4.83 -8.79 -14.55
CA ASP A 72 4.47 -9.97 -15.33
C ASP A 72 4.41 -11.22 -14.43
N ASP A 73 5.38 -11.38 -13.52
CA ASP A 73 5.43 -12.51 -12.59
C ASP A 73 4.20 -12.50 -11.65
N PHE A 74 3.76 -11.33 -11.21
CA PHE A 74 2.54 -11.20 -10.41
C PHE A 74 1.28 -11.44 -11.22
N THR A 75 1.20 -10.89 -12.42
CA THR A 75 0.02 -11.03 -13.31
C THR A 75 -0.23 -12.48 -13.71
N TYR A 76 0.83 -13.23 -13.96
CA TYR A 76 0.77 -14.62 -14.38
C TYR A 76 0.90 -15.65 -13.25
N ASP A 77 0.64 -15.25 -12.01
CA ASP A 77 0.66 -16.12 -10.81
C ASP A 77 2.00 -16.85 -10.55
N ARG A 78 3.13 -16.33 -11.06
CA ARG A 78 4.47 -16.84 -10.74
C ARG A 78 4.92 -16.41 -9.35
N ILE A 79 4.44 -15.26 -8.89
CA ILE A 79 4.54 -14.78 -7.52
C ILE A 79 3.13 -14.39 -7.04
N ARG A 80 2.86 -14.60 -5.76
CA ARG A 80 1.53 -14.34 -5.18
C ARG A 80 1.43 -13.01 -4.47
N VAL A 81 2.53 -12.42 -4.03
CA VAL A 81 2.56 -11.19 -3.26
C VAL A 81 3.35 -10.12 -4.00
N MET A 82 2.75 -8.95 -4.16
CA MET A 82 3.44 -7.76 -4.67
C MET A 82 3.55 -6.70 -3.57
N VAL A 83 4.78 -6.28 -3.27
CA VAL A 83 5.04 -5.16 -2.35
C VAL A 83 5.35 -3.91 -3.17
N ALA A 84 4.60 -2.83 -3.02
CA ALA A 84 4.71 -1.70 -3.94
C ALA A 84 4.43 -0.34 -3.30
N THR A 85 4.91 0.72 -3.95
CA THR A 85 4.37 2.06 -3.76
C THR A 85 3.13 2.28 -4.64
N ASN A 86 2.46 3.42 -4.50
CA ASN A 86 1.33 3.84 -5.34
C ASN A 86 1.65 3.91 -6.84
N ALA A 87 2.94 3.83 -7.23
CA ALA A 87 3.36 3.73 -8.63
C ALA A 87 2.92 2.41 -9.29
N PHE A 88 2.62 1.38 -8.48
CA PHE A 88 2.11 0.10 -8.96
C PHE A 88 0.61 0.15 -9.13
N GLY A 89 0.14 -0.25 -10.29
CA GLY A 89 -1.28 -0.48 -10.49
C GLY A 89 -1.88 0.16 -11.74
N MET A 90 -1.24 1.11 -12.39
CA MET A 90 -1.69 1.56 -13.70
C MET A 90 -1.50 0.43 -14.72
N GLY A 91 -2.61 -0.09 -15.25
CA GLY A 91 -2.58 -1.15 -16.26
C GLY A 91 -2.46 -2.58 -15.71
N ILE A 92 -2.64 -2.81 -14.40
CA ILE A 92 -2.71 -4.16 -13.86
C ILE A 92 -4.13 -4.67 -13.96
N ASP A 93 -4.29 -5.73 -14.73
CA ASP A 93 -5.54 -6.46 -14.90
C ASP A 93 -5.40 -7.88 -14.33
N LYS A 94 -5.25 -7.95 -13.00
CA LYS A 94 -5.28 -9.20 -12.24
C LYS A 94 -6.56 -9.24 -11.44
N SER A 95 -7.46 -10.14 -11.77
CA SER A 95 -8.80 -10.22 -11.19
C SER A 95 -8.86 -10.94 -9.85
N ASN A 96 -7.97 -11.92 -9.64
CA ASN A 96 -7.97 -12.82 -8.49
C ASN A 96 -7.14 -12.32 -7.29
N VAL A 97 -7.02 -11.02 -7.10
CA VAL A 97 -6.40 -10.45 -5.89
C VAL A 97 -7.35 -10.60 -4.71
N ARG A 98 -6.95 -11.35 -3.67
CA ARG A 98 -7.79 -11.65 -2.50
C ARG A 98 -7.61 -10.68 -1.35
N TYR A 99 -6.47 -10.00 -1.30
CA TYR A 99 -6.26 -8.97 -0.27
C TYR A 99 -5.41 -7.80 -0.75
N VAL A 100 -5.70 -6.64 -0.19
CA VAL A 100 -4.85 -5.45 -0.29
C VAL A 100 -4.50 -4.99 1.12
N LEU A 101 -3.21 -4.99 1.45
CA LEU A 101 -2.71 -4.51 2.72
C LEU A 101 -2.07 -3.13 2.54
N HIS A 102 -2.43 -2.18 3.38
CA HIS A 102 -1.75 -0.90 3.46
C HIS A 102 -0.82 -0.91 4.67
N TYR A 103 0.48 -1.03 4.43
CA TYR A 103 1.51 -0.99 5.45
C TYR A 103 1.58 0.38 6.14
N ASN A 104 1.34 1.45 5.38
CA ASN A 104 1.20 2.82 5.83
C ASN A 104 -0.16 3.37 5.41
N MET A 105 -0.66 4.35 6.17
CA MET A 105 -1.85 5.10 5.79
C MET A 105 -1.63 5.85 4.47
N PRO A 106 -2.49 5.71 3.45
CA PRO A 106 -2.45 6.50 2.22
C PRO A 106 -2.65 8.00 2.48
N GLN A 107 -2.28 8.85 1.51
CA GLN A 107 -2.41 10.31 1.63
C GLN A 107 -3.84 10.81 1.55
N SER A 108 -4.75 10.02 0.98
CA SER A 108 -6.17 10.38 0.86
C SER A 108 -7.06 9.16 0.78
N ILE A 109 -8.35 9.36 1.04
CA ILE A 109 -9.39 8.33 0.90
C ILE A 109 -9.50 7.89 -0.56
N GLU A 110 -9.31 8.79 -1.52
CA GLU A 110 -9.38 8.50 -2.95
C GLU A 110 -8.27 7.53 -3.36
N TYR A 111 -7.03 7.75 -2.90
CA TYR A 111 -5.92 6.82 -3.13
C TYR A 111 -6.18 5.47 -2.46
N TYR A 112 -6.63 5.50 -1.20
CA TYR A 112 -6.99 4.28 -0.47
C TYR A 112 -8.01 3.44 -1.23
N TYR A 113 -9.07 4.08 -1.70
CA TYR A 113 -10.15 3.41 -2.43
C TYR A 113 -9.68 2.87 -3.80
N GLN A 114 -8.86 3.64 -4.50
CA GLN A 114 -8.30 3.24 -5.79
C GLN A 114 -7.36 2.03 -5.65
N GLU A 115 -6.55 2.00 -4.60
CA GLU A 115 -5.63 0.90 -4.32
C GLU A 115 -6.38 -0.34 -3.83
N ALA A 116 -7.32 -0.18 -2.90
CA ALA A 116 -8.19 -1.25 -2.41
C ALA A 116 -9.06 -1.87 -3.52
N GLY A 117 -9.53 -1.06 -4.46
CA GLY A 117 -10.35 -1.50 -5.61
C GLY A 117 -9.62 -2.40 -6.62
N ARG A 118 -8.36 -2.78 -6.33
CA ARG A 118 -7.64 -3.81 -7.11
C ARG A 118 -7.98 -5.22 -6.66
N ALA A 119 -8.51 -5.37 -5.45
CA ALA A 119 -8.95 -6.65 -4.94
C ALA A 119 -10.36 -7.02 -5.43
N GLY A 120 -10.64 -8.31 -5.55
CA GLY A 120 -11.98 -8.84 -5.82
C GLY A 120 -12.61 -8.41 -7.15
N ARG A 121 -11.82 -8.16 -8.18
CA ARG A 121 -12.35 -7.74 -9.50
C ARG A 121 -13.12 -8.85 -10.23
N ASP A 122 -12.92 -10.09 -9.82
CA ASP A 122 -13.69 -11.24 -10.28
C ASP A 122 -15.04 -11.39 -9.57
N GLY A 123 -15.37 -10.51 -8.63
CA GLY A 123 -16.59 -10.55 -7.84
C GLY A 123 -16.51 -11.38 -6.55
N GLU A 124 -15.42 -12.14 -6.37
CA GLU A 124 -15.17 -12.91 -5.15
C GLU A 124 -14.82 -12.00 -3.95
N GLU A 125 -14.99 -12.51 -2.75
CA GLU A 125 -14.68 -11.79 -1.52
C GLU A 125 -13.18 -11.46 -1.43
N ALA A 126 -12.87 -10.26 -0.94
CA ALA A 126 -11.50 -9.82 -0.72
C ALA A 126 -11.40 -8.88 0.48
N GLU A 127 -10.28 -8.93 1.19
CA GLU A 127 -10.01 -8.08 2.35
C GLU A 127 -9.11 -6.89 2.01
N CYS A 128 -9.44 -5.73 2.58
CA CYS A 128 -8.64 -4.51 2.52
C CYS A 128 -8.27 -4.11 3.96
N VAL A 129 -7.02 -4.38 4.35
CA VAL A 129 -6.55 -4.11 5.73
C VAL A 129 -5.57 -2.96 5.73
N LEU A 130 -5.87 -1.92 6.49
CA LEU A 130 -4.98 -0.78 6.70
C LEU A 130 -4.35 -0.89 8.09
N PHE A 131 -3.02 -0.99 8.14
CA PHE A 131 -2.25 -0.95 9.38
C PHE A 131 -1.87 0.50 9.69
N PHE A 132 -2.71 1.15 10.49
CA PHE A 132 -2.53 2.55 10.85
C PHE A 132 -1.61 2.73 12.05
N SER A 133 -0.69 3.69 11.96
CA SER A 133 0.09 4.19 13.08
C SER A 133 0.15 5.72 13.08
N LYS A 134 0.32 6.33 14.25
CA LYS A 134 0.48 7.80 14.34
C LYS A 134 1.73 8.32 13.59
N GLN A 135 2.72 7.46 13.36
CA GLN A 135 3.89 7.79 12.55
C GLN A 135 3.54 8.04 11.08
N ASP A 136 2.48 7.40 10.57
CA ASP A 136 2.02 7.59 9.19
C ASP A 136 1.59 9.03 8.92
N ILE A 137 1.00 9.70 9.91
CA ILE A 137 0.62 11.11 9.82
C ILE A 137 1.86 11.97 9.57
N MET A 138 2.95 11.71 10.30
CA MET A 138 4.20 12.47 10.13
C MET A 138 4.86 12.17 8.77
N ILE A 139 4.84 10.91 8.33
CA ILE A 139 5.38 10.50 7.02
C ILE A 139 4.62 11.23 5.92
N ASN A 140 3.29 11.21 5.94
CA ASN A 140 2.46 11.84 4.93
C ASN A 140 2.61 13.37 4.91
N LYS A 141 2.69 14.02 6.08
CA LYS A 141 2.97 15.47 6.16
C LYS A 141 4.31 15.82 5.51
N ARG A 142 5.38 15.06 5.81
CA ARG A 142 6.71 15.27 5.18
C ARG A 142 6.66 15.07 3.67
N LEU A 143 5.93 14.07 3.17
CA LEU A 143 5.77 13.83 1.74
C LEU A 143 5.05 15.01 1.05
N LEU A 144 4.04 15.59 1.68
CA LEU A 144 3.37 16.79 1.17
C LEU A 144 4.28 18.02 1.18
N GLU A 145 5.06 18.21 2.23
CA GLU A 145 6.05 19.29 2.33
C GLU A 145 7.11 19.15 1.23
N TYR A 146 7.64 17.95 1.01
CA TYR A 146 8.64 17.69 -0.03
C TYR A 146 8.10 18.01 -1.44
N LYS A 147 6.89 17.56 -1.77
CA LYS A 147 6.24 17.91 -3.04
C LYS A 147 6.11 19.41 -3.25
N SER A 148 5.85 20.17 -2.17
CA SER A 148 5.70 21.62 -2.25
C SER A 148 7.02 22.37 -2.45
N THR A 149 8.15 21.75 -2.13
CA THR A 149 9.50 22.36 -2.34
C THR A 149 10.06 22.05 -3.72
N GLU A 150 9.70 20.94 -4.33
CA GLU A 150 10.13 20.58 -5.70
C GLU A 150 9.34 21.32 -6.79
N SER A 151 8.07 21.65 -6.54
CA SER A 151 7.27 22.44 -7.48
C SER A 151 7.46 23.93 -7.22
N ILE A 152 8.17 24.61 -8.11
CA ILE A 152 8.46 26.06 -8.10
C ILE A 152 7.15 26.90 -8.13
N GLU A 153 5.99 26.28 -8.42
CA GLU A 153 4.66 26.89 -8.49
C GLU A 153 3.61 26.05 -7.79
N SER A 154 3.78 25.68 -6.51
CA SER A 154 2.67 25.07 -5.79
C SER A 154 1.64 26.14 -5.42
N ASP A 155 0.55 26.18 -6.16
CA ASP A 155 -0.63 26.99 -5.83
C ASP A 155 -1.04 26.73 -4.35
N PRO A 156 -1.12 27.79 -3.51
CA PRO A 156 -1.55 27.67 -2.12
C PRO A 156 -2.88 26.92 -1.96
N GLN A 157 -3.77 26.99 -2.95
CA GLN A 157 -5.05 26.30 -2.96
C GLN A 157 -4.86 24.78 -3.11
N VAL A 158 -3.94 24.33 -3.96
CA VAL A 158 -3.60 22.90 -4.13
C VAL A 158 -3.05 22.34 -2.82
N ARG A 159 -2.12 23.05 -2.17
CA ARG A 159 -1.60 22.65 -0.86
C ARG A 159 -2.69 22.49 0.17
N ARG A 160 -3.61 23.48 0.27
CA ARG A 160 -4.73 23.44 1.22
C ARG A 160 -5.60 22.21 0.96
N ASN A 161 -5.90 21.90 -0.29
CA ASN A 161 -6.69 20.74 -0.68
C ASN A 161 -6.00 19.42 -0.30
N ASP A 162 -4.69 19.30 -0.52
CA ASP A 162 -3.93 18.09 -0.16
C ASP A 162 -3.93 17.85 1.36
N TYR A 163 -3.75 18.91 2.17
CA TYR A 163 -3.88 18.80 3.62
C TYR A 163 -5.31 18.44 4.07
N GLN A 164 -6.34 18.99 3.42
CA GLN A 164 -7.73 18.62 3.73
C GLN A 164 -8.01 17.14 3.43
N LYS A 165 -7.50 16.62 2.31
CA LYS A 165 -7.62 15.20 1.95
C LYS A 165 -6.90 14.31 2.97
N LEU A 166 -5.70 14.71 3.39
CA LEU A 166 -4.95 13.99 4.42
C LEU A 166 -5.72 13.98 5.75
N ASN A 167 -6.28 15.09 6.18
CA ASN A 167 -7.06 15.16 7.42
C ASN A 167 -8.28 14.23 7.36
N ARG A 168 -9.02 14.19 6.25
CA ARG A 168 -10.15 13.25 6.08
C ARG A 168 -9.71 11.79 6.19
N MET A 169 -8.51 11.46 5.66
CA MET A 169 -7.96 10.11 5.78
C MET A 169 -7.58 9.78 7.22
N ILE A 170 -7.03 10.73 7.97
CA ILE A 170 -6.74 10.58 9.40
C ILE A 170 -8.02 10.34 10.19
N ASP A 171 -9.05 11.18 9.97
CA ASP A 171 -10.35 11.05 10.63
C ASP A 171 -10.97 9.68 10.36
N TYR A 172 -10.90 9.18 9.13
CA TYR A 172 -11.35 7.84 8.76
C TYR A 172 -10.62 6.76 9.58
N CYS A 173 -9.29 6.83 9.67
CA CYS A 173 -8.50 5.85 10.42
C CYS A 173 -8.79 5.88 11.91
N GLU A 174 -9.03 7.06 12.50
CA GLU A 174 -9.32 7.22 13.92
C GLU A 174 -10.75 6.82 14.27
N THR A 175 -11.72 7.08 13.40
CA THR A 175 -13.13 6.72 13.62
C THR A 175 -13.38 5.21 13.57
N GLN A 176 -12.62 4.48 12.77
CA GLN A 176 -12.71 3.01 12.68
C GLN A 176 -12.19 2.26 13.92
N GLN A 177 -11.72 2.99 14.94
CA GLN A 177 -11.23 2.43 16.21
C GLN A 177 -12.30 2.34 17.31
N CYS A 178 -13.53 2.72 17.02
CA CYS A 178 -14.65 2.66 17.98
C CYS A 178 -15.40 1.33 17.90
#